data_9873c6ee57f40504a5cacbd387377bb2
#
_entry.id   9873c6ee57f40504a5cacbd387377bb2
#
_cell.length_a   1.000
_cell.length_b   1.000
_cell.length_c   1.000
_cell.angle_alpha   90.00
_cell.angle_beta   90.00
_cell.angle_gamma   90.00
#
_symmetry.space_group_name_H-M   'P 1'
#
loop_
_entity.id
_entity.type
_entity.pdbx_description
1 polymer ?
#
loop_
_entity_poly.entity_id
_entity_poly.type
_entity_poly.pdbx_seq_one_letter_code
_entity_poly.pdbx_strand_id
1 'polypeptide(L)'
;MLTTYAQGTSKVEVKVKQLTTKYEEVKGVDCMTVTNGFGLGLVKLMFNKQFGKEFMKGVTAITVIDYSDASQQTCQALRKELNAFTSLLEEVKFGEEKEFADFDLIRCFVMPSDDKTISDFIIAVENKDSKMIMYMAGKIKVK
;
A
#
# COMPACT_ATOMS: atom_id res chain seq x y z
N MET A 1 -18.67 -13.17 17.66
CA MET A 1 -18.33 -12.93 17.25
C MET A 1 -17.83 -12.69 16.80
N LEU A 2 -18.01 -12.54 16.36
CA LEU A 2 -17.61 -12.27 15.77
C LEU A 2 -17.27 -12.25 14.91
N THR A 3 -17.27 -12.51 14.65
CA THR A 3 -16.94 -12.48 13.84
C THR A 3 -17.09 -12.14 12.97
N THR A 4 -17.52 -12.14 13.01
CA THR A 4 -17.75 -11.73 11.86
C THR A 4 -17.55 -10.49 11.42
N TYR A 5 -17.51 -9.85 11.80
CA TYR A 5 -17.12 -9.03 11.48
C TYR A 5 -16.01 -8.75 11.22
N ALA A 6 -15.77 -9.09 11.80
CA ALA A 6 -14.45 -9.19 11.29
C ALA A 6 -14.37 -9.51 9.84
N GLN A 7 -15.41 -9.78 9.27
CA GLN A 7 -15.43 -10.07 7.87
C GLN A 7 -14.95 -8.98 7.01
N GLY A 8 -15.09 -7.76 7.44
CA GLY A 8 -14.70 -6.64 6.63
C GLY A 8 -13.27 -6.19 6.85
N THR A 9 -12.54 -6.83 7.75
CA THR A 9 -11.23 -6.34 8.14
C THR A 9 -10.22 -7.47 8.08
N SER A 10 -9.32 -7.40 7.10
CA SER A 10 -8.29 -8.42 6.97
C SER A 10 -7.20 -8.21 8.00
N LYS A 11 -6.40 -9.25 8.23
CA LYS A 11 -5.24 -9.12 9.09
C LYS A 11 -4.25 -8.10 8.54
N VAL A 12 -4.18 -8.00 7.21
CA VAL A 12 -3.30 -7.04 6.56
C VAL A 12 -3.78 -5.63 6.87
N GLU A 13 -5.07 -5.39 6.77
CA GLU A 13 -5.62 -4.06 7.05
C GLU A 13 -5.36 -3.65 8.50
N VAL A 14 -5.52 -4.59 9.44
CA VAL A 14 -5.24 -4.32 10.84
C VAL A 14 -3.78 -3.93 11.03
N LYS A 15 -2.89 -4.68 10.39
CA LYS A 15 -1.46 -4.41 10.52
C LYS A 15 -1.07 -3.07 9.90
N VAL A 16 -1.69 -2.71 8.79
CA VAL A 16 -1.46 -1.41 8.17
C VAL A 16 -1.94 -0.29 9.10
N LYS A 17 -3.08 -0.45 9.73
CA LYS A 17 -3.58 0.54 10.68
C LYS A 17 -2.66 0.67 11.89
N GLN A 18 -2.12 -0.44 12.37
CA GLN A 18 -1.16 -0.38 13.47
C GLN A 18 0.08 0.39 13.03
N LEU A 19 0.51 0.18 11.81
CA LEU A 19 1.67 0.86 11.26
C LEU A 19 1.42 2.36 11.17
N THR A 20 0.28 2.78 10.63
CA THR A 20 -0.03 4.20 10.54
C THR A 20 -0.14 4.83 11.91
N THR A 21 -0.76 4.15 12.87
CA THR A 21 -0.88 4.67 14.23
C THR A 21 0.50 4.88 14.87
N LYS A 22 1.40 3.95 14.61
CA LYS A 22 2.74 4.01 15.18
C LYS A 22 3.57 5.16 14.62
N TYR A 23 3.37 5.48 13.34
CA TYR A 23 4.23 6.44 12.65
C TYR A 23 3.58 7.78 12.33
N GLU A 24 2.26 7.92 12.50
CA GLU A 24 1.58 9.14 12.03
C GLU A 24 2.05 10.41 12.75
N GLU A 25 2.60 10.28 13.95
CA GLU A 25 3.10 11.44 14.67
C GLU A 25 4.62 11.55 14.67
N VAL A 26 5.27 10.69 13.90
CA VAL A 26 6.73 10.77 13.78
C VAL A 26 7.06 11.87 12.78
N LYS A 27 8.04 12.70 13.15
CA LYS A 27 8.43 13.82 12.31
C LYS A 27 8.86 13.35 10.93
N GLY A 28 8.33 13.98 9.91
CA GLY A 28 8.68 13.66 8.53
C GLY A 28 7.83 12.56 7.91
N VAL A 29 6.86 12.03 8.66
CA VAL A 29 5.96 10.99 8.17
C VAL A 29 4.56 11.56 8.08
N ASP A 30 3.93 11.37 6.92
CA ASP A 30 2.53 11.76 6.70
C ASP A 30 1.74 10.53 6.31
N CYS A 31 0.63 10.29 7.00
CA CYS A 31 -0.23 9.16 6.72
C CYS A 31 -1.60 9.64 6.27
N MET A 32 -2.16 8.99 5.27
CA MET A 32 -3.46 9.34 4.73
C MET A 32 -4.21 8.06 4.38
N THR A 33 -5.50 8.03 4.68
CA THR A 33 -6.37 6.90 4.28
C THR A 33 -7.61 7.46 3.62
N VAL A 34 -7.96 6.91 2.46
CA VAL A 34 -9.14 7.29 1.72
C VAL A 34 -9.93 6.04 1.42
N THR A 35 -11.21 6.00 1.81
CA THR A 35 -11.98 4.77 1.72
C THR A 35 -13.10 4.77 0.71
N ASN A 36 -13.68 5.88 0.36
CA ASN A 36 -14.75 5.87 -0.64
C ASN A 36 -15.08 7.30 -1.01
N GLY A 37 -16.04 7.46 -1.90
CA GLY A 37 -16.53 8.76 -2.27
C GLY A 37 -15.62 9.49 -3.23
N PHE A 38 -15.79 10.81 -3.24
CA PHE A 38 -15.10 11.67 -4.18
C PHE A 38 -13.58 11.65 -4.00
N GLY A 39 -13.13 11.63 -2.74
CA GLY A 39 -11.71 11.60 -2.47
C GLY A 39 -11.03 10.37 -3.03
N LEU A 40 -11.66 9.21 -2.88
CA LEU A 40 -11.10 7.99 -3.43
C LEU A 40 -11.04 8.06 -4.96
N GLY A 41 -12.09 8.63 -5.58
CA GLY A 41 -12.11 8.78 -7.03
C GLY A 41 -10.96 9.64 -7.53
N LEU A 42 -10.65 10.73 -6.83
CA LEU A 42 -9.53 11.59 -7.21
C LEU A 42 -8.20 10.86 -7.10
N VAL A 43 -8.01 10.13 -5.99
CA VAL A 43 -6.76 9.41 -5.79
C VAL A 43 -6.60 8.33 -6.86
N LYS A 44 -7.68 7.64 -7.21
CA LYS A 44 -7.63 6.63 -8.28
C LYS A 44 -7.18 7.24 -9.60
N LEU A 45 -7.70 8.42 -9.92
CA LEU A 45 -7.29 9.08 -11.16
C LEU A 45 -5.80 9.37 -11.16
N MET A 46 -5.25 9.74 -10.02
CA MET A 46 -3.83 10.03 -9.92
C MET A 46 -2.96 8.81 -10.18
N PHE A 47 -3.46 7.63 -9.85
CA PHE A 47 -2.65 6.41 -9.95
C PHE A 47 -3.04 5.49 -11.11
N ASN A 48 -4.06 5.86 -11.90
CA ASN A 48 -4.46 5.04 -13.04
C ASN A 48 -3.31 4.77 -13.99
N LYS A 49 -2.44 5.74 -14.17
CA LYS A 49 -1.35 5.59 -15.11
C LYS A 49 -0.34 4.55 -14.64
N GLN A 50 -0.05 4.53 -13.34
CA GLN A 50 0.94 3.60 -12.78
C GLN A 50 0.41 2.19 -12.69
N PHE A 51 -0.86 2.02 -12.31
CA PHE A 51 -1.39 0.70 -12.01
C PHE A 51 -2.40 0.19 -13.03
N GLY A 52 -2.91 1.07 -13.87
CA GLY A 52 -3.89 0.67 -14.86
C GLY A 52 -5.31 0.88 -14.37
N LYS A 53 -6.19 1.17 -15.32
CA LYS A 53 -7.56 1.52 -15.01
C LYS A 53 -8.34 0.36 -14.40
N GLU A 54 -8.13 -0.86 -14.93
CA GLU A 54 -8.85 -2.02 -14.41
C GLU A 54 -8.39 -2.36 -13.00
N PHE A 55 -7.11 -2.21 -12.73
CA PHE A 55 -6.56 -2.42 -11.39
C PHE A 55 -7.21 -1.45 -10.41
N MET A 56 -7.18 -0.17 -10.73
CA MET A 56 -7.69 0.86 -9.82
C MET A 56 -9.18 0.78 -9.63
N LYS A 57 -9.91 0.28 -10.62
CA LYS A 57 -11.37 0.20 -10.54
C LYS A 57 -11.83 -0.63 -9.35
N GLY A 58 -11.11 -1.70 -9.03
CA GLY A 58 -11.48 -2.58 -7.93
C GLY A 58 -11.02 -2.13 -6.55
N VAL A 59 -10.24 -1.05 -6.48
CA VAL A 59 -9.72 -0.57 -5.22
C VAL A 59 -10.82 0.16 -4.44
N THR A 60 -11.03 -0.23 -3.18
CA THR A 60 -12.04 0.39 -2.34
C THR A 60 -11.46 1.23 -1.21
N ALA A 61 -10.16 1.09 -0.95
CA ALA A 61 -9.50 1.86 0.09
C ALA A 61 -8.02 2.00 -0.26
N ILE A 62 -7.45 3.15 0.05
CA ILE A 62 -6.04 3.42 -0.18
C ILE A 62 -5.48 4.08 1.07
N THR A 63 -4.36 3.56 1.57
CA THR A 63 -3.61 4.17 2.66
C THR A 63 -2.22 4.48 2.13
N VAL A 64 -1.76 5.70 2.37
CA VAL A 64 -0.43 6.14 1.95
C VAL A 64 0.35 6.57 3.19
N ILE A 65 1.57 6.07 3.31
CA ILE A 65 2.52 6.51 4.32
C ILE A 65 3.67 7.15 3.56
N ASP A 66 3.75 8.47 3.61
CA ASP A 66 4.80 9.22 2.94
C ASP A 66 5.87 9.53 3.98
N TYR A 67 7.06 8.98 3.77
CA TYR A 67 8.17 9.22 4.69
C TYR A 67 9.35 9.86 3.99
N SER A 68 9.06 10.64 2.94
CA SER A 68 10.09 11.30 2.15
C SER A 68 10.96 12.24 2.99
N ASP A 69 10.37 12.87 4.00
CA ASP A 69 11.08 13.84 4.83
C ASP A 69 11.50 13.27 6.17
N ALA A 70 11.38 11.97 6.36
CA ALA A 70 11.72 11.35 7.63
C ALA A 70 13.22 11.20 7.79
N SER A 71 13.67 11.05 9.05
CA SER A 71 15.09 10.81 9.32
C SER A 71 15.50 9.46 8.74
N GLN A 72 16.81 9.30 8.55
CA GLN A 72 17.34 8.04 8.07
C GLN A 72 16.97 6.89 9.00
N GLN A 73 16.98 7.16 10.30
CA GLN A 73 16.62 6.14 11.29
C GLN A 73 15.16 5.71 11.12
N THR A 74 14.26 6.67 10.91
CA THR A 74 12.84 6.35 10.68
C THR A 74 12.67 5.58 9.37
N CYS A 75 13.38 5.97 8.32
CA CYS A 75 13.30 5.28 7.05
C CYS A 75 13.73 3.81 7.21
N GLN A 76 14.80 3.57 7.95
CA GLN A 76 15.27 2.20 8.18
C GLN A 76 14.26 1.41 8.99
N ALA A 77 13.63 2.05 9.99
CA ALA A 77 12.63 1.39 10.79
C ALA A 77 11.42 0.97 9.94
N LEU A 78 10.98 1.85 9.05
CA LEU A 78 9.85 1.53 8.17
C LEU A 78 10.20 0.40 7.20
N ARG A 79 11.42 0.38 6.68
CA ARG A 79 11.83 -0.73 5.82
C ARG A 79 11.78 -2.05 6.56
N LYS A 80 12.16 -2.06 7.84
CA LYS A 80 12.07 -3.27 8.64
C LYS A 80 10.63 -3.68 8.90
N GLU A 81 9.74 -2.72 9.08
CA GLU A 81 8.34 -3.03 9.29
C GLU A 81 7.75 -3.80 8.10
N LEU A 82 8.24 -3.52 6.90
CA LEU A 82 7.76 -4.23 5.72
C LEU A 82 8.03 -5.71 5.78
N ASN A 83 9.12 -6.12 6.44
CA ASN A 83 9.45 -7.53 6.54
C ASN A 83 8.38 -8.31 7.31
N ALA A 84 7.65 -7.65 8.18
CA ALA A 84 6.60 -8.32 8.95
C ALA A 84 5.41 -8.73 8.06
N PHE A 85 5.28 -8.13 6.89
CA PHE A 85 4.19 -8.50 5.99
C PHE A 85 4.47 -9.78 5.22
N THR A 86 5.70 -10.26 5.21
CA THR A 86 6.02 -11.50 4.50
C THR A 86 5.32 -12.73 5.07
N SER A 87 4.89 -12.64 6.34
CA SER A 87 4.13 -13.74 6.94
C SER A 87 2.66 -13.72 6.58
N LEU A 88 2.16 -12.60 6.05
CA LEU A 88 0.75 -12.43 5.70
C LEU A 88 0.53 -12.37 4.20
N LEU A 89 1.51 -11.89 3.46
CA LEU A 89 1.36 -11.58 2.04
C LEU A 89 2.47 -12.26 1.25
N GLU A 90 2.21 -12.39 -0.04
CA GLU A 90 3.19 -12.93 -0.96
C GLU A 90 3.96 -11.77 -1.56
N GLU A 91 5.27 -11.79 -1.45
CA GLU A 91 6.10 -10.75 -2.07
C GLU A 91 6.33 -11.12 -3.53
N VAL A 92 6.07 -10.16 -4.43
CA VAL A 92 6.16 -10.40 -5.87
C VAL A 92 7.01 -9.33 -6.50
N LYS A 93 7.50 -9.62 -7.69
CA LYS A 93 8.22 -8.63 -8.48
C LYS A 93 7.24 -7.70 -9.16
N PHE A 94 7.54 -6.43 -9.08
CA PHE A 94 6.70 -5.40 -9.65
C PHE A 94 7.59 -4.21 -9.99
N GLY A 95 7.18 -3.41 -10.95
CA GLY A 95 7.92 -2.18 -11.20
C GLY A 95 8.94 -2.27 -12.31
N GLU A 96 8.85 -3.27 -13.14
CA GLU A 96 9.69 -3.30 -14.33
C GLU A 96 9.15 -2.37 -15.40
N GLU A 97 7.95 -1.86 -15.19
CA GLU A 97 7.35 -0.89 -16.10
C GLU A 97 8.10 0.44 -16.01
N LYS A 98 8.01 1.21 -17.09
CA LYS A 98 8.70 2.50 -17.17
C LYS A 98 8.30 3.44 -16.05
N GLU A 99 7.07 3.35 -15.58
CA GLU A 99 6.57 4.25 -14.54
C GLU A 99 7.33 4.15 -13.24
N PHE A 100 8.01 3.02 -13.03
CA PHE A 100 8.75 2.80 -11.80
C PHE A 100 10.26 2.78 -11.99
N ALA A 101 10.74 3.12 -13.18
CA ALA A 101 12.17 3.00 -13.50
C ALA A 101 13.05 3.92 -12.67
N ASP A 102 12.48 5.01 -12.14
CA ASP A 102 13.25 6.00 -11.40
C ASP A 102 13.40 5.66 -9.92
N PHE A 103 12.85 4.55 -9.45
CA PHE A 103 12.92 4.21 -8.05
C PHE A 103 14.09 3.27 -7.77
N ASP A 104 14.81 3.54 -6.68
CA ASP A 104 15.94 2.74 -6.25
C ASP A 104 15.48 1.50 -5.47
N LEU A 105 14.34 1.58 -4.84
CA LEU A 105 13.77 0.48 -4.08
C LEU A 105 12.32 0.32 -4.47
N ILE A 106 11.93 -0.92 -4.79
CA ILE A 106 10.53 -1.25 -5.02
C ILE A 106 10.30 -2.61 -4.39
N ARG A 107 9.34 -2.68 -3.46
CA ARG A 107 8.90 -3.95 -2.89
C ARG A 107 7.38 -4.01 -3.00
N CYS A 108 6.86 -5.16 -3.37
CA CYS A 108 5.44 -5.32 -3.60
C CYS A 108 4.95 -6.61 -2.95
N PHE A 109 3.83 -6.53 -2.25
CA PHE A 109 3.23 -7.65 -1.54
C PHE A 109 1.77 -7.75 -1.90
N VAL A 110 1.27 -8.96 -2.12
CA VAL A 110 -0.12 -9.17 -2.51
C VAL A 110 -0.76 -10.30 -1.72
N MET A 111 -2.07 -10.22 -1.54
CA MET A 111 -2.87 -11.31 -1.02
C MET A 111 -3.78 -11.78 -2.15
N PRO A 112 -3.51 -12.93 -2.76
CA PRO A 112 -4.38 -13.42 -3.82
C PRO A 112 -5.75 -13.78 -3.28
N SER A 113 -6.81 -13.43 -4.01
CA SER A 113 -8.15 -13.84 -3.64
C SER A 113 -8.69 -14.88 -4.61
N ASP A 114 -8.27 -14.82 -5.88
CA ASP A 114 -8.50 -15.88 -6.84
C ASP A 114 -7.50 -15.74 -7.97
N ASP A 115 -7.70 -16.45 -9.10
CA ASP A 115 -6.72 -16.49 -10.17
C ASP A 115 -6.42 -15.15 -10.80
N LYS A 116 -7.36 -14.22 -10.71
CA LYS A 116 -7.25 -12.96 -11.44
C LYS A 116 -7.39 -11.74 -10.55
N THR A 117 -7.63 -11.93 -9.26
CA THR A 117 -7.80 -10.80 -8.36
C THR A 117 -6.98 -10.96 -7.10
N ILE A 118 -6.69 -9.82 -6.48
CA ILE A 118 -6.07 -9.77 -5.17
C ILE A 118 -6.96 -8.92 -4.27
N SER A 119 -6.88 -9.17 -2.97
CA SER A 119 -7.67 -8.41 -2.00
C SER A 119 -6.86 -7.33 -1.30
N ASP A 120 -5.56 -7.49 -1.25
CA ASP A 120 -4.67 -6.56 -0.56
C ASP A 120 -3.40 -6.41 -1.39
N PHE A 121 -2.95 -5.17 -1.50
CA PHE A 121 -1.76 -4.85 -2.28
C PHE A 121 -0.97 -3.80 -1.52
N ILE A 122 0.31 -4.07 -1.27
CA ILE A 122 1.20 -3.10 -0.65
C ILE A 122 2.38 -2.90 -1.59
N ILE A 123 2.71 -1.65 -1.86
CA ILE A 123 3.90 -1.33 -2.61
C ILE A 123 4.70 -0.28 -1.83
N ALA A 124 5.99 -0.49 -1.74
CA ALA A 124 6.91 0.46 -1.14
C ALA A 124 7.89 0.89 -2.20
N VAL A 125 8.04 2.19 -2.38
CA VAL A 125 8.96 2.74 -3.37
C VAL A 125 9.81 3.82 -2.72
N GLU A 126 11.07 3.90 -3.13
CA GLU A 126 11.98 4.94 -2.66
C GLU A 126 12.88 5.40 -3.79
N ASN A 127 13.05 6.70 -3.86
CA ASN A 127 14.17 7.29 -4.59
C ASN A 127 14.64 8.46 -3.72
N LYS A 128 15.55 9.27 -4.22
CA LYS A 128 16.10 10.32 -3.37
C LYS A 128 15.08 11.42 -3.05
N ASP A 129 14.02 11.53 -3.85
CA ASP A 129 13.03 12.60 -3.67
C ASP A 129 11.74 12.12 -3.03
N SER A 130 11.43 10.84 -3.12
CA SER A 130 10.15 10.30 -2.64
C SER A 130 10.34 8.96 -1.98
N LYS A 131 9.70 8.78 -0.83
CA LYS A 131 9.70 7.51 -0.12
C LYS A 131 8.29 7.28 0.39
N MET A 132 7.69 6.16 0.00
CA MET A 132 6.27 5.97 0.22
C MET A 132 5.93 4.50 0.34
N ILE A 133 5.00 4.20 1.24
CA ILE A 133 4.37 2.89 1.33
C ILE A 133 2.90 3.10 1.03
N MET A 134 2.35 2.32 0.11
CA MET A 134 0.96 2.45 -0.27
C MET A 134 0.26 1.11 -0.10
N TYR A 135 -0.88 1.12 0.55
CA TYR A 135 -1.71 -0.06 0.73
C TYR A 135 -3.02 0.16 0.01
N MET A 136 -3.43 -0.81 -0.78
CA MET A 136 -4.72 -0.76 -1.47
C MET A 136 -5.48 -2.03 -1.14
N ALA A 137 -6.76 -1.87 -0.85
CA ALA A 137 -7.65 -2.99 -0.56
C ALA A 137 -8.83 -2.96 -1.50
N GLY A 138 -9.42 -4.13 -1.75
CA GLY A 138 -10.60 -4.24 -2.59
C GLY A 138 -10.66 -5.57 -3.29
N LYS A 139 -11.33 -5.57 -4.43
CA LYS A 139 -11.35 -6.70 -5.32
C LYS A 139 -10.62 -6.27 -6.59
N ILE A 140 -9.31 -6.41 -6.57
CA ILE A 140 -8.42 -5.77 -7.52
C ILE A 140 -8.04 -6.76 -8.62
N LYS A 141 -8.30 -6.40 -9.86
CA LYS A 141 -7.94 -7.24 -11.01
C LYS A 141 -6.46 -7.05 -11.34
N VAL A 142 -5.76 -8.16 -11.48
CA VAL A 142 -4.34 -8.13 -11.84
C VAL A 142 -4.09 -8.73 -13.21
N LYS A 143 -5.16 -9.03 -13.93
CA LYS A 143 -4.96 -9.64 -15.22
C LYS A 143 -6.02 -9.23 -16.21
#